data_7e38f6809fbc0cf9651c119e2e992b44
#
_entry.id   7e38f6809fbc0cf9651c119e2e992b44
#
_cell.length_a   1.000
_cell.length_b   1.000
_cell.length_c   1.000
_cell.angle_alpha   90.00
_cell.angle_beta   90.00
_cell.angle_gamma   90.00
#
_symmetry.space_group_name_H-M   'P 1'
#
loop_
_entity.id
_entity.type
_entity.pdbx_description
1 polymer ?
#
loop_
_entity_poly.entity_id
_entity_poly.type
_entity_poly.pdbx_seq_one_letter_code
_entity_poly.pdbx_strand_id
1 'polypeptide(L)'
;MNSPSLLLFDLGGVLIESSVFENLSDLLPDSPYLTPIKDQWLFSPSVIRFERGEISSCEFAESFIAEWGLQITPQVFIKEFTSWPRELFPGARETIHLLRKNYRVGCLSNSNSLHWERFRGLEDDFDCTLLSHMLGVTKPDPEIFRFALRECDVDPAKIYFFDDCLTNVEAAQSLGITAFHVDGFEALQDVLICQGLLPIQPS
;
A
#
# COMPACT_ATOMS: atom_id res chain seq x y z
N MET A 1 -3.06 22.42 16.41
CA MET A 1 -2.94 20.97 16.15
C MET A 1 -1.51 20.57 16.42
N ASN A 2 -1.27 19.41 17.01
CA ASN A 2 0.11 18.95 17.22
C ASN A 2 0.70 18.54 15.86
N SER A 3 1.86 19.12 15.52
CA SER A 3 2.58 18.71 14.31
C SER A 3 2.95 17.23 14.37
N PRO A 4 2.78 16.44 13.30
CA PRO A 4 3.21 15.05 13.27
C PRO A 4 4.73 14.96 13.38
N SER A 5 5.22 13.84 13.89
CA SER A 5 6.66 13.51 13.86
C SER A 5 6.98 12.41 12.85
N LEU A 6 5.99 11.64 12.43
CA LEU A 6 6.10 10.59 11.43
C LEU A 6 4.95 10.68 10.42
N LEU A 7 5.27 10.63 9.14
CA LEU A 7 4.34 10.48 8.05
C LEU A 7 4.48 9.06 7.49
N LEU A 8 3.42 8.26 7.56
CA LEU A 8 3.36 6.92 7.00
C LEU A 8 2.50 6.90 5.74
N PHE A 9 3.01 6.35 4.68
CA PHE A 9 2.32 6.25 3.39
C PHE A 9 2.09 4.79 3.01
N ASP A 10 0.89 4.48 2.52
CA ASP A 10 0.76 3.31 1.66
C ASP A 10 1.52 3.54 0.35
N LEU A 11 1.78 2.46 -0.37
CA LEU A 11 2.49 2.51 -1.66
C LEU A 11 1.51 2.42 -2.83
N GLY A 12 0.82 1.31 -2.97
CA GLY A 12 -0.10 1.08 -4.09
C GLY A 12 -1.30 2.01 -4.06
N GLY A 13 -1.60 2.70 -5.15
CA GLY A 13 -2.70 3.67 -5.18
C GLY A 13 -2.42 5.01 -4.50
N VAL A 14 -1.31 5.15 -3.76
CA VAL A 14 -0.93 6.39 -3.05
C VAL A 14 0.35 6.99 -3.61
N LEU A 15 1.45 6.23 -3.65
CA LEU A 15 2.74 6.66 -4.19
C LEU A 15 3.12 5.93 -5.48
N ILE A 16 2.58 4.72 -5.68
CA ILE A 16 2.81 3.86 -6.85
C ILE A 16 1.50 3.72 -7.60
N GLU A 17 1.52 3.97 -8.90
CA GLU A 17 0.39 3.68 -9.76
C GLU A 17 0.13 2.17 -9.80
N SER A 18 -1.06 1.74 -9.42
CA SER A 18 -1.45 0.33 -9.36
C SER A 18 -2.50 0.01 -10.40
N SER A 19 -2.26 -1.01 -11.21
CA SER A 19 -3.22 -1.55 -12.16
C SER A 19 -3.69 -2.97 -11.79
N VAL A 20 -3.61 -3.32 -10.51
CA VAL A 20 -3.97 -4.65 -10.00
C VAL A 20 -5.40 -5.02 -10.37
N PHE A 21 -6.35 -4.12 -10.11
CA PHE A 21 -7.76 -4.42 -10.30
C PHE A 21 -8.20 -4.37 -11.75
N GLU A 22 -7.61 -3.48 -12.57
CA GLU A 22 -7.81 -3.42 -14.01
C GLU A 22 -7.33 -4.71 -14.67
N ASN A 23 -6.09 -5.10 -14.41
CA ASN A 23 -5.51 -6.32 -14.97
C ASN A 23 -6.23 -7.58 -14.49
N LEU A 24 -6.66 -7.62 -13.22
CA LEU A 24 -7.45 -8.74 -12.71
C LEU A 24 -8.83 -8.79 -13.38
N SER A 25 -9.47 -7.65 -13.59
CA SER A 25 -10.73 -7.55 -14.32
C SER A 25 -10.63 -8.10 -15.75
N ASP A 26 -9.51 -7.83 -16.43
CA ASP A 26 -9.26 -8.34 -17.79
C ASP A 26 -9.09 -9.87 -17.83
N LEU A 27 -8.64 -10.47 -16.73
CA LEU A 27 -8.55 -11.92 -16.58
C LEU A 27 -9.90 -12.59 -16.19
N LEU A 28 -10.90 -11.80 -15.82
CA LEU A 28 -12.21 -12.22 -15.36
C LEU A 28 -13.31 -11.76 -16.34
N PRO A 29 -13.50 -12.43 -17.49
CA PRO A 29 -14.34 -11.95 -18.60
C PRO A 29 -15.82 -11.72 -18.23
N ASP A 30 -16.30 -12.32 -17.16
CA ASP A 30 -17.69 -12.19 -16.69
C ASP A 30 -17.89 -11.19 -15.55
N SER A 31 -16.84 -10.45 -15.16
CA SER A 31 -16.89 -9.48 -14.04
C SER A 31 -16.82 -8.03 -14.55
N PRO A 32 -18.00 -7.37 -14.76
CA PRO A 32 -18.03 -6.02 -15.35
C PRO A 32 -17.73 -4.89 -14.35
N TYR A 33 -17.49 -5.18 -13.06
CA TYR A 33 -17.38 -4.16 -12.01
C TYR A 33 -16.12 -4.33 -11.16
N LEU A 34 -15.34 -3.25 -11.00
CA LEU A 34 -14.12 -3.22 -10.17
C LEU A 34 -14.41 -3.32 -8.65
N THR A 35 -15.52 -2.76 -8.17
CA THR A 35 -15.85 -2.73 -6.73
C THR A 35 -15.95 -4.13 -6.11
N PRO A 36 -16.71 -5.08 -6.70
CA PRO A 36 -16.72 -6.45 -6.21
C PRO A 36 -15.35 -7.14 -6.24
N ILE A 37 -14.50 -6.79 -7.19
CA ILE A 37 -13.14 -7.33 -7.30
C ILE A 37 -12.26 -6.83 -6.15
N LYS A 38 -12.34 -5.55 -5.81
CA LYS A 38 -11.60 -4.96 -4.67
C LYS A 38 -11.99 -5.64 -3.35
N ASP A 39 -13.28 -5.82 -3.11
CA ASP A 39 -13.78 -6.47 -1.90
C ASP A 39 -13.33 -7.94 -1.84
N GLN A 40 -13.45 -8.66 -2.95
CA GLN A 40 -13.01 -10.06 -3.03
C GLN A 40 -11.50 -10.18 -2.82
N TRP A 41 -10.70 -9.26 -3.37
CA TRP A 41 -9.25 -9.21 -3.17
C TRP A 41 -8.89 -9.09 -1.68
N LEU A 42 -9.52 -8.15 -0.99
CA LEU A 42 -9.24 -7.89 0.44
C LEU A 42 -9.45 -9.12 1.32
N PHE A 43 -10.39 -9.99 0.96
CA PHE A 43 -10.72 -11.21 1.69
C PHE A 43 -10.22 -12.49 1.03
N SER A 44 -9.43 -12.39 -0.03
CA SER A 44 -8.86 -13.55 -0.73
C SER A 44 -7.84 -14.27 0.15
N PRO A 45 -8.08 -15.55 0.52
CA PRO A 45 -7.13 -16.33 1.33
C PRO A 45 -5.76 -16.46 0.68
N SER A 46 -5.69 -16.61 -0.65
CA SER A 46 -4.42 -16.73 -1.38
C SER A 46 -3.63 -15.42 -1.33
N VAL A 47 -4.29 -14.27 -1.52
CA VAL A 47 -3.67 -12.94 -1.43
C VAL A 47 -3.15 -12.69 -0.02
N ILE A 48 -4.00 -12.88 1.01
CA ILE A 48 -3.63 -12.65 2.41
C ILE A 48 -2.40 -13.48 2.79
N ARG A 49 -2.37 -14.78 2.46
CA ARG A 49 -1.22 -15.63 2.77
C ARG A 49 0.05 -15.19 2.05
N PHE A 50 -0.06 -14.76 0.81
CA PHE A 50 1.08 -14.29 0.03
C PHE A 50 1.60 -12.93 0.52
N GLU A 51 0.70 -12.00 0.81
CA GLU A 51 1.05 -10.69 1.39
C GLU A 51 1.55 -10.78 2.83
N ARG A 52 1.32 -11.90 3.53
CA ARG A 52 1.96 -12.23 4.82
C ARG A 52 3.28 -12.99 4.68
N GLY A 53 3.70 -13.31 3.45
CA GLY A 53 4.91 -14.09 3.23
C GLY A 53 4.82 -15.55 3.68
N GLU A 54 3.61 -16.09 3.88
CA GLU A 54 3.36 -17.46 4.36
C GLU A 54 3.53 -18.52 3.27
N ILE A 55 3.44 -18.11 2.01
CA ILE A 55 3.52 -19.00 0.84
C ILE A 55 4.46 -18.45 -0.23
N SER A 56 5.04 -19.36 -1.01
CA SER A 56 5.86 -19.01 -2.17
C SER A 56 5.03 -18.42 -3.31
N SER A 57 5.69 -17.76 -4.27
CA SER A 57 5.05 -17.25 -5.48
C SER A 57 4.37 -18.34 -6.33
N CYS A 58 4.94 -19.56 -6.34
CA CYS A 58 4.34 -20.68 -7.05
C CYS A 58 3.06 -21.16 -6.37
N GLU A 59 3.08 -21.35 -5.04
CA GLU A 59 1.90 -21.72 -4.26
C GLU A 59 0.81 -20.65 -4.33
N PHE A 60 1.21 -19.36 -4.32
CA PHE A 60 0.29 -18.26 -4.53
C PHE A 60 -0.39 -18.34 -5.90
N ALA A 61 0.38 -18.49 -6.98
CA ALA A 61 -0.17 -18.56 -8.34
C ALA A 61 -1.16 -19.72 -8.50
N GLU A 62 -0.81 -20.91 -8.02
CA GLU A 62 -1.68 -22.10 -8.07
C GLU A 62 -2.97 -21.86 -7.26
N SER A 63 -2.85 -21.35 -6.04
CA SER A 63 -3.99 -21.10 -5.16
C SER A 63 -4.90 -20.00 -5.70
N PHE A 64 -4.31 -18.89 -6.18
CA PHE A 64 -5.04 -17.75 -6.70
C PHE A 64 -5.81 -18.10 -7.98
N ILE A 65 -5.16 -18.80 -8.93
CA ILE A 65 -5.80 -19.27 -10.17
C ILE A 65 -7.00 -20.17 -9.85
N ALA A 66 -6.86 -21.10 -8.90
CA ALA A 66 -7.94 -21.97 -8.49
C ALA A 66 -9.06 -21.21 -7.78
N GLU A 67 -8.73 -20.30 -6.88
CA GLU A 67 -9.67 -19.49 -6.11
C GLU A 67 -10.50 -18.56 -7.01
N TRP A 68 -9.87 -17.94 -8.00
CA TRP A 68 -10.50 -16.97 -8.89
C TRP A 68 -11.00 -17.59 -10.22
N GLY A 69 -10.79 -18.88 -10.43
CA GLY A 69 -11.24 -19.60 -11.63
C GLY A 69 -10.57 -19.15 -12.93
N LEU A 70 -9.32 -18.64 -12.84
CA LEU A 70 -8.62 -18.10 -14.00
C LEU A 70 -8.22 -19.21 -14.99
N GLN A 71 -8.25 -18.89 -16.28
CA GLN A 71 -7.91 -19.83 -17.37
C GLN A 71 -6.49 -19.57 -17.89
N ILE A 72 -5.50 -19.56 -16.99
CA ILE A 72 -4.11 -19.25 -17.31
C ILE A 72 -3.17 -20.17 -16.51
N THR A 73 -1.95 -20.37 -16.99
CA THR A 73 -0.97 -21.19 -16.27
C THR A 73 -0.29 -20.39 -15.15
N PRO A 74 0.20 -21.03 -14.06
CA PRO A 74 0.90 -20.34 -12.99
C PRO A 74 2.09 -19.51 -13.47
N GLN A 75 2.85 -19.97 -14.46
CA GLN A 75 4.01 -19.26 -15.00
C GLN A 75 3.60 -17.97 -15.73
N VAL A 76 2.53 -18.03 -16.51
CA VAL A 76 1.97 -16.85 -17.20
C VAL A 76 1.41 -15.89 -16.17
N PHE A 77 0.65 -16.39 -15.19
CA PHE A 77 0.10 -15.55 -14.12
C PHE A 77 1.19 -14.80 -13.33
N ILE A 78 2.25 -15.48 -12.88
CA ILE A 78 3.36 -14.84 -12.13
C ILE A 78 3.99 -13.71 -12.96
N LYS A 79 4.22 -13.95 -14.25
CA LYS A 79 4.80 -12.95 -15.14
C LYS A 79 3.91 -11.70 -15.25
N GLU A 80 2.60 -11.90 -15.48
CA GLU A 80 1.63 -10.81 -15.56
C GLU A 80 1.50 -10.10 -14.20
N PHE A 81 1.26 -10.84 -13.13
CA PHE A 81 1.10 -10.34 -11.77
C PHE A 81 2.28 -9.46 -11.33
N THR A 82 3.51 -9.87 -11.61
CA THR A 82 4.72 -9.10 -11.27
C THR A 82 4.70 -7.70 -11.91
N SER A 83 4.03 -7.52 -13.05
CA SER A 83 3.98 -6.25 -13.76
C SER A 83 2.82 -5.32 -13.33
N TRP A 84 1.90 -5.78 -12.49
CA TRP A 84 0.68 -5.03 -12.14
C TRP A 84 0.93 -3.73 -11.36
N PRO A 85 1.86 -3.63 -10.41
CA PRO A 85 2.31 -2.32 -9.96
C PRO A 85 3.09 -1.65 -11.09
N ARG A 86 2.74 -0.41 -11.40
CA ARG A 86 3.43 0.41 -12.40
C ARG A 86 4.61 1.13 -11.77
N GLU A 87 4.87 2.34 -12.16
CA GLU A 87 5.93 3.18 -11.61
C GLU A 87 5.41 4.06 -10.46
N LEU A 88 6.31 4.73 -9.76
CA LEU A 88 5.93 5.82 -8.87
C LEU A 88 5.17 6.87 -9.66
N PHE A 89 4.14 7.44 -9.05
CA PHE A 89 3.48 8.61 -9.64
C PHE A 89 4.50 9.72 -9.90
N PRO A 90 4.37 10.47 -11.02
CA PRO A 90 5.23 11.63 -11.27
C PRO A 90 5.22 12.61 -10.08
N GLY A 91 6.40 12.95 -9.56
CA GLY A 91 6.55 13.83 -8.41
C GLY A 91 6.46 13.16 -7.03
N ALA A 92 6.16 11.85 -6.95
CA ALA A 92 6.03 11.16 -5.66
C ALA A 92 7.36 11.12 -4.90
N ARG A 93 8.45 10.77 -5.57
CA ARG A 93 9.79 10.71 -4.96
C ARG A 93 10.25 12.08 -4.48
N GLU A 94 10.04 13.11 -5.28
CA GLU A 94 10.36 14.50 -4.93
C GLU A 94 9.57 14.96 -3.70
N THR A 95 8.30 14.58 -3.62
CA THR A 95 7.42 14.88 -2.48
C THR A 95 7.95 14.20 -1.21
N ILE A 96 8.32 12.91 -1.26
CA ILE A 96 8.93 12.19 -0.14
C ILE A 96 10.20 12.93 0.32
N HIS A 97 11.11 13.25 -0.58
CA HIS A 97 12.37 13.94 -0.25
C HIS A 97 12.13 15.35 0.32
N LEU A 98 11.09 16.04 -0.12
CA LEU A 98 10.72 17.34 0.44
C LEU A 98 10.21 17.22 1.87
N LEU A 99 9.33 16.25 2.14
CA LEU A 99 8.77 15.98 3.46
C LEU A 99 9.86 15.53 4.46
N ARG A 100 10.82 14.72 4.03
CA ARG A 100 11.95 14.25 4.87
C ARG A 100 12.84 15.36 5.39
N LYS A 101 12.76 16.57 4.86
CA LYS A 101 13.50 17.72 5.41
C LYS A 101 12.97 18.16 6.77
N ASN A 102 11.71 17.85 7.09
CA ASN A 102 11.03 18.36 8.29
C ASN A 102 10.39 17.25 9.14
N TYR A 103 10.17 16.06 8.56
CA TYR A 103 9.46 14.94 9.19
C TYR A 103 10.23 13.64 8.97
N ARG A 104 10.04 12.68 9.86
CA ARG A 104 10.34 11.29 9.52
C ARG A 104 9.30 10.80 8.54
N VAL A 105 9.72 10.08 7.52
CA VAL A 105 8.84 9.55 6.47
C VAL A 105 9.04 8.05 6.38
N GLY A 106 7.95 7.29 6.41
CA GLY A 106 7.97 5.85 6.25
C GLY A 106 6.90 5.34 5.30
N CYS A 107 7.01 4.09 4.89
CA CYS A 107 5.94 3.39 4.21
C CYS A 107 5.40 2.23 5.05
N LEU A 108 4.09 1.98 4.95
CA LEU A 108 3.38 0.85 5.55
C LEU A 108 2.45 0.25 4.50
N SER A 109 2.87 -0.83 3.87
CA SER A 109 2.19 -1.36 2.69
C SER A 109 1.90 -2.85 2.79
N ASN A 110 0.69 -3.24 2.35
CA ASN A 110 0.41 -4.61 1.98
C ASN A 110 1.15 -4.89 0.67
N SER A 111 2.12 -5.77 0.72
CA SER A 111 3.04 -6.04 -0.37
C SER A 111 3.47 -7.51 -0.39
N ASN A 112 4.15 -7.90 -1.42
CA ASN A 112 4.68 -9.24 -1.59
C ASN A 112 6.06 -9.23 -2.24
N SER A 113 6.76 -10.35 -2.21
CA SER A 113 8.13 -10.45 -2.69
C SER A 113 8.29 -10.17 -4.18
N LEU A 114 7.28 -10.51 -5.02
CA LEU A 114 7.32 -10.26 -6.46
C LEU A 114 7.22 -8.76 -6.79
N HIS A 115 6.29 -8.07 -6.15
CA HIS A 115 6.09 -6.65 -6.38
C HIS A 115 7.24 -5.84 -5.79
N TRP A 116 7.68 -6.15 -4.55
CA TRP A 116 8.74 -5.41 -3.88
C TRP A 116 10.09 -5.49 -4.61
N GLU A 117 10.41 -6.63 -5.23
CA GLU A 117 11.63 -6.79 -6.01
C GLU A 117 11.74 -5.77 -7.17
N ARG A 118 10.61 -5.30 -7.73
CA ARG A 118 10.59 -4.27 -8.78
C ARG A 118 10.98 -2.88 -8.28
N PHE A 119 10.78 -2.63 -6.99
CA PHE A 119 11.04 -1.34 -6.34
C PHE A 119 12.31 -1.38 -5.50
N ARG A 120 13.23 -2.29 -5.80
CA ARG A 120 14.51 -2.39 -5.09
C ARG A 120 15.23 -1.05 -5.11
N GLY A 121 15.65 -0.56 -3.92
CA GLY A 121 16.24 0.77 -3.70
C GLY A 121 15.21 1.84 -3.32
N LEU A 122 13.90 1.57 -3.39
CA LEU A 122 12.89 2.51 -2.90
C LEU A 122 12.94 2.64 -1.36
N GLU A 123 13.42 1.61 -0.67
CA GLU A 123 13.63 1.63 0.79
C GLU A 123 14.54 2.76 1.25
N ASP A 124 15.47 3.22 0.41
CA ASP A 124 16.41 4.33 0.73
C ASP A 124 15.71 5.70 0.78
N ASP A 125 14.53 5.80 0.18
CA ASP A 125 13.71 7.01 0.20
C ASP A 125 12.96 7.20 1.53
N PHE A 126 12.89 6.17 2.40
CA PHE A 126 12.16 6.17 3.65
C PHE A 126 13.07 6.06 4.87
N ASP A 127 12.62 6.59 6.01
CA ASP A 127 13.27 6.41 7.30
C ASP A 127 12.85 5.11 7.99
N CYS A 128 11.70 4.54 7.58
CA CYS A 128 11.25 3.20 7.94
C CYS A 128 10.41 2.59 6.81
N THR A 129 10.65 1.31 6.53
CA THR A 129 9.96 0.55 5.47
C THR A 129 9.31 -0.67 6.10
N LEU A 130 7.98 -0.67 6.16
CA LEU A 130 7.16 -1.67 6.83
C LEU A 130 6.30 -2.39 5.78
N LEU A 131 6.69 -3.60 5.44
CA LEU A 131 6.08 -4.40 4.38
C LEU A 131 5.44 -5.65 4.97
N SER A 132 4.18 -5.89 4.69
CA SER A 132 3.38 -6.97 5.27
C SER A 132 4.04 -8.34 5.14
N HIS A 133 4.61 -8.66 3.96
CA HIS A 133 5.25 -9.98 3.72
C HIS A 133 6.54 -10.21 4.54
N MET A 134 7.16 -9.13 5.05
CA MET A 134 8.29 -9.23 5.97
C MET A 134 7.84 -9.27 7.43
N LEU A 135 6.65 -8.70 7.72
CA LEU A 135 6.10 -8.60 9.07
C LEU A 135 5.19 -9.78 9.46
N GLY A 136 4.71 -10.55 8.48
CA GLY A 136 3.76 -11.65 8.70
C GLY A 136 2.33 -11.20 9.02
N VAL A 137 2.00 -9.93 8.80
CA VAL A 137 0.70 -9.34 9.11
C VAL A 137 0.33 -8.28 8.08
N THR A 138 -0.97 -8.17 7.75
CA THR A 138 -1.49 -7.27 6.71
C THR A 138 -2.42 -6.21 7.31
N LYS A 139 -2.49 -5.02 6.74
CA LYS A 139 -3.62 -4.10 6.95
C LYS A 139 -4.92 -4.80 6.47
N PRO A 140 -6.05 -4.62 7.13
CA PRO A 140 -6.35 -3.70 8.23
C PRO A 140 -6.16 -4.30 9.65
N ASP A 141 -5.44 -5.43 9.80
CA ASP A 141 -5.20 -6.00 11.12
C ASP A 141 -4.53 -4.95 12.03
N PRO A 142 -5.11 -4.61 13.22
CA PRO A 142 -4.51 -3.63 14.13
C PRO A 142 -3.08 -3.95 14.55
N GLU A 143 -2.65 -5.21 14.47
CA GLU A 143 -1.29 -5.60 14.88
C GLU A 143 -0.22 -5.01 13.95
N ILE A 144 -0.50 -4.78 12.65
CA ILE A 144 0.47 -4.15 11.77
C ILE A 144 0.75 -2.70 12.17
N PHE A 145 -0.28 -1.97 12.62
CA PHE A 145 -0.14 -0.60 13.12
C PHE A 145 0.58 -0.58 14.48
N ARG A 146 0.28 -1.54 15.37
CA ARG A 146 1.02 -1.68 16.63
C ARG A 146 2.49 -2.01 16.39
N PHE A 147 2.78 -2.79 15.34
CA PHE A 147 4.16 -3.05 14.91
C PHE A 147 4.82 -1.73 14.47
N ALA A 148 4.17 -0.93 13.64
CA ALA A 148 4.68 0.36 13.19
C ALA A 148 4.96 1.32 14.38
N LEU A 149 4.05 1.37 15.37
CA LEU A 149 4.23 2.17 16.58
C LEU A 149 5.48 1.75 17.37
N ARG A 150 5.70 0.45 17.55
CA ARG A 150 6.87 -0.09 18.26
C ARG A 150 8.17 0.15 17.50
N GLU A 151 8.19 -0.16 16.20
CA GLU A 151 9.39 -0.07 15.36
C GLU A 151 9.84 1.38 15.17
N CYS A 152 8.88 2.29 14.98
CA CYS A 152 9.19 3.70 14.80
C CYS A 152 9.35 4.47 16.12
N ASP A 153 9.01 3.89 17.27
CA ASP A 153 9.04 4.53 18.59
C ASP A 153 8.35 5.91 18.59
N VAL A 154 7.08 5.93 18.15
CA VAL A 154 6.29 7.16 17.99
C VAL A 154 4.91 6.99 18.63
N ASP A 155 4.46 8.02 19.34
CA ASP A 155 3.09 8.10 19.87
C ASP A 155 2.08 8.11 18.70
N PRO A 156 0.98 7.32 18.77
CA PRO A 156 -0.05 7.29 17.73
C PRO A 156 -0.54 8.68 17.32
N ALA A 157 -0.74 9.59 18.27
CA ALA A 157 -1.21 10.95 18.02
C ALA A 157 -0.19 11.83 17.25
N LYS A 158 1.01 11.34 17.03
CA LYS A 158 2.09 11.98 16.28
C LYS A 158 2.32 11.37 14.91
N ILE A 159 1.51 10.39 14.51
CA ILE A 159 1.56 9.77 13.19
C ILE A 159 0.43 10.30 12.32
N TYR A 160 0.78 10.69 11.09
CA TYR A 160 -0.17 10.87 10.01
C TYR A 160 0.00 9.73 9.03
N PHE A 161 -1.10 9.02 8.75
CA PHE A 161 -1.13 7.87 7.85
C PHE A 161 -2.02 8.17 6.63
N PHE A 162 -1.55 7.80 5.44
CA PHE A 162 -2.22 8.05 4.16
C PHE A 162 -2.40 6.73 3.42
N ASP A 163 -3.65 6.37 3.09
CA ASP A 163 -3.99 5.08 2.48
C ASP A 163 -5.23 5.22 1.59
N ASP A 164 -5.30 4.50 0.48
CA ASP A 164 -6.42 4.51 -0.47
C ASP A 164 -7.56 3.56 -0.05
N CYS A 165 -7.36 2.75 0.96
CA CYS A 165 -8.36 1.83 1.50
C CYS A 165 -8.97 2.38 2.79
N LEU A 166 -10.27 2.70 2.73
CA LEU A 166 -10.99 3.26 3.88
C LEU A 166 -10.92 2.35 5.11
N THR A 167 -10.97 1.02 4.93
CA THR A 167 -10.88 0.05 6.03
C THR A 167 -9.53 0.12 6.75
N ASN A 168 -8.44 0.37 6.03
CA ASN A 168 -7.12 0.58 6.62
C ASN A 168 -7.06 1.89 7.42
N VAL A 169 -7.66 2.95 6.87
CA VAL A 169 -7.77 4.26 7.54
C VAL A 169 -8.53 4.14 8.85
N GLU A 170 -9.69 3.48 8.84
CA GLU A 170 -10.51 3.26 10.05
C GLU A 170 -9.77 2.42 11.11
N ALA A 171 -9.05 1.39 10.68
CA ALA A 171 -8.24 0.56 11.57
C ALA A 171 -7.12 1.39 12.24
N ALA A 172 -6.42 2.23 11.50
CA ALA A 172 -5.40 3.12 12.04
C ALA A 172 -6.00 4.14 13.03
N GLN A 173 -7.12 4.75 12.68
CA GLN A 173 -7.84 5.71 13.54
C GLN A 173 -8.29 5.08 14.86
N SER A 174 -8.70 3.82 14.87
CA SER A 174 -9.09 3.10 16.07
C SER A 174 -7.97 2.97 17.11
N LEU A 175 -6.73 3.14 16.69
CA LEU A 175 -5.52 3.14 17.53
C LEU A 175 -5.00 4.53 17.88
N GLY A 176 -5.74 5.59 17.51
CA GLY A 176 -5.37 6.98 17.80
C GLY A 176 -4.40 7.60 16.78
N ILE A 177 -4.14 6.94 15.65
CA ILE A 177 -3.38 7.49 14.52
C ILE A 177 -4.28 8.47 13.75
N THR A 178 -3.74 9.63 13.37
CA THR A 178 -4.44 10.52 12.44
C THR A 178 -4.29 9.99 11.03
N ALA A 179 -5.35 9.39 10.48
CA ALA A 179 -5.30 8.75 9.18
C ALA A 179 -6.25 9.41 8.16
N PHE A 180 -5.80 9.49 6.92
CA PHE A 180 -6.46 10.13 5.80
C PHE A 180 -6.70 9.14 4.67
N HIS A 181 -7.93 9.10 4.17
CA HIS A 181 -8.26 8.39 2.94
C HIS A 181 -7.85 9.26 1.75
N VAL A 182 -6.98 8.73 0.89
CA VAL A 182 -6.46 9.42 -0.30
C VAL A 182 -6.54 8.49 -1.52
N ASP A 183 -7.31 8.87 -2.51
CA ASP A 183 -7.47 8.09 -3.75
C ASP A 183 -6.56 8.69 -4.84
N GLY A 184 -5.33 8.20 -4.87
CA GLY A 184 -4.29 8.64 -5.79
C GLY A 184 -3.39 9.74 -5.25
N PHE A 185 -2.33 9.99 -6.02
CA PHE A 185 -1.27 10.93 -5.63
C PHE A 185 -1.72 12.40 -5.61
N GLU A 186 -2.64 12.79 -6.48
CA GLU A 186 -3.19 14.16 -6.49
C GLU A 186 -3.96 14.43 -5.20
N ALA A 187 -4.85 13.50 -4.79
CA ALA A 187 -5.57 13.59 -3.52
C ALA A 187 -4.61 13.61 -2.31
N LEU A 188 -3.53 12.84 -2.36
CA LEU A 188 -2.48 12.90 -1.34
C LEU A 188 -1.87 14.31 -1.25
N GLN A 189 -1.49 14.91 -2.38
CA GLN A 189 -0.90 16.26 -2.41
C GLN A 189 -1.84 17.29 -1.82
N ASP A 190 -3.12 17.24 -2.16
CA ASP A 190 -4.16 18.13 -1.63
C ASP A 190 -4.25 18.03 -0.11
N VAL A 191 -4.27 16.80 0.43
CA VAL A 191 -4.30 16.57 1.88
C VAL A 191 -3.02 17.10 2.54
N LEU A 192 -1.85 16.85 1.96
CA LEU A 192 -0.57 17.34 2.50
C LEU A 192 -0.54 18.88 2.55
N ILE A 193 -1.05 19.54 1.53
CA ILE A 193 -1.16 21.02 1.50
C ILE A 193 -2.18 21.50 2.55
N CYS A 194 -3.37 20.90 2.62
CA CYS A 194 -4.40 21.26 3.59
C CYS A 194 -3.94 21.09 5.04
N GLN A 195 -3.09 20.10 5.31
CA GLN A 195 -2.50 19.89 6.63
C GLN A 195 -1.26 20.79 6.90
N GLY A 196 -0.87 21.61 5.93
CA GLY A 196 0.31 22.49 6.05
C GLY A 196 1.64 21.75 6.04
N LEU A 197 1.67 20.53 5.51
CA LEU A 197 2.89 19.69 5.39
C LEU A 197 3.69 20.03 4.13
N LEU A 198 3.00 20.51 3.09
CA LEU A 198 3.59 21.03 1.86
C LEU A 198 3.19 22.49 1.65
N PRO A 199 4.04 23.29 1.01
CA PRO A 199 3.69 24.64 0.60
C PRO A 199 2.63 24.62 -0.51
N ILE A 200 1.77 25.62 -0.54
CA ILE A 200 0.87 25.86 -1.70
C ILE A 200 1.77 26.15 -2.90
N GLN A 201 1.67 25.34 -3.94
CA GLN A 201 2.40 25.62 -5.18
C GLN A 201 1.77 26.87 -5.85
N PRO A 202 2.55 27.89 -6.23
CA PRO A 202 2.02 28.98 -7.04
C PRO A 202 1.62 28.44 -8.41
N SER A 203 0.38 28.74 -8.80
CA SER A 203 -0.20 28.44 -10.12
C SER A 203 0.59 29.10 -11.25
#